data_1b2d76d656ee4bff5653fee08ba07215
#
_entry.id   1b2d76d656ee4bff5653fee08ba07215
#
_cell.length_a   1.000
_cell.length_b   1.000
_cell.length_c   1.000
_cell.angle_alpha   90.00
_cell.angle_beta   90.00
_cell.angle_gamma   90.00
#
_symmetry.space_group_name_H-M   'P 1'
#
loop_
_entity.id
_entity.type
_entity.pdbx_description
1 polymer ?
#
loop_
_entity_poly.entity_id
_entity_poly.type
_entity_poly.pdbx_seq_one_letter_code
_entity_poly.pdbx_strand_id
1 'polypeptide(L)'
;ISMLQLTFGQNTLKETNDFQLVIDNKEDLSGLPEDVIVKAAQTAQENGLDGKWVFTLHNPSVMPFLQYADKRDLREKIFKAYTNRGNNNNENDNKEVVKQLVAARLEKARLMGYEDYAAFVLEENMAKNEKNVYDLLDKIWPSALAKAKEELADINAEIKKEGGNYEAEGWDWRYYFEKAKKAKYNLDENEMRPYFELGHVREGIFYVANKLYGITFTEIKDIPKPDPDALAFECKDKDGTHLGVLYMDFFTRPGKGGGAWCGGYRSQTYKDGKRVAPVVTTVF
;
A
#
# COMPACT_ATOMS: atom_id res chain seq x y z
N ILE A 1 -20.82 10.86 -8.29
CA ILE A 1 -20.09 9.78 -7.59
C ILE A 1 -18.61 9.84 -7.97
N SER A 2 -18.25 9.68 -9.25
CA SER A 2 -16.83 9.60 -9.68
C SER A 2 -16.01 10.83 -9.29
N MET A 3 -16.56 12.04 -9.42
CA MET A 3 -15.87 13.27 -8.98
C MET A 3 -15.64 13.31 -7.48
N LEU A 4 -16.61 12.87 -6.67
CA LEU A 4 -16.45 12.79 -5.21
C LEU A 4 -15.39 11.77 -4.80
N GLN A 5 -15.33 10.62 -5.49
CA GLN A 5 -14.27 9.63 -5.27
C GLN A 5 -12.89 10.17 -5.63
N LEU A 6 -12.78 10.92 -6.74
CA LEU A 6 -11.55 11.59 -7.14
C LEU A 6 -11.13 12.61 -6.09
N THR A 7 -12.03 13.48 -5.65
CA THR A 7 -11.78 14.49 -4.61
C THR A 7 -11.30 13.81 -3.31
N PHE A 8 -11.97 12.74 -2.87
CA PHE A 8 -11.57 11.98 -1.69
C PHE A 8 -10.11 11.48 -1.79
N GLY A 9 -9.77 10.88 -2.93
CA GLY A 9 -8.42 10.37 -3.19
C GLY A 9 -7.37 11.47 -3.24
N GLN A 10 -7.67 12.58 -3.91
CA GLN A 10 -6.76 13.73 -4.01
C GLN A 10 -6.51 14.41 -2.66
N ASN A 11 -7.54 14.60 -1.83
CA ASN A 11 -7.40 15.14 -0.49
C ASN A 11 -6.50 14.26 0.39
N THR A 12 -6.72 12.94 0.35
CA THR A 12 -5.90 11.99 1.09
C THR A 12 -4.44 11.99 0.60
N LEU A 13 -4.23 12.04 -0.72
CA LEU A 13 -2.90 12.09 -1.31
C LEU A 13 -2.18 13.38 -0.94
N LYS A 14 -2.88 14.52 -0.98
CA LYS A 14 -2.31 15.81 -0.60
C LYS A 14 -1.81 15.80 0.85
N GLU A 15 -2.62 15.34 1.79
CA GLU A 15 -2.18 15.22 3.20
C GLU A 15 -1.06 14.19 3.40
N THR A 16 -0.98 13.16 2.55
CA THR A 16 0.16 12.24 2.54
C THR A 16 1.45 12.95 2.13
N ASN A 17 1.38 13.84 1.15
CA ASN A 17 2.53 14.60 0.63
C ASN A 17 2.95 15.75 1.55
N ASP A 18 1.99 16.41 2.19
CA ASP A 18 2.24 17.64 2.97
C ASP A 18 2.82 17.35 4.36
N PHE A 19 2.60 16.14 4.88
CA PHE A 19 3.09 15.78 6.22
C PHE A 19 4.58 15.44 6.23
N GLN A 20 5.30 16.01 7.20
CA GLN A 20 6.69 15.72 7.49
C GLN A 20 6.92 15.53 8.99
N LEU A 21 7.44 14.39 9.39
CA LEU A 21 8.02 14.19 10.71
C LEU A 21 9.51 14.46 10.60
N VAL A 22 9.93 15.66 11.03
CA VAL A 22 11.34 16.08 11.05
C VAL A 22 11.99 15.64 12.35
N ILE A 23 13.13 14.96 12.26
CA ILE A 23 13.95 14.52 13.38
C ILE A 23 15.29 15.26 13.29
N ASP A 24 15.66 15.94 14.38
CA ASP A 24 16.91 16.70 14.50
C ASP A 24 17.97 15.95 15.30
N ASN A 25 17.57 15.05 16.20
CA ASN A 25 18.46 14.32 17.09
C ASN A 25 18.66 12.89 16.60
N LYS A 26 19.91 12.49 16.38
CA LYS A 26 20.28 11.13 15.96
C LYS A 26 19.80 10.04 16.93
N GLU A 27 19.71 10.34 18.22
CA GLU A 27 19.23 9.39 19.24
C GLU A 27 17.75 9.00 19.03
N ASP A 28 16.96 9.84 18.37
CA ASP A 28 15.56 9.59 18.07
C ASP A 28 15.35 8.63 16.88
N LEU A 29 16.44 8.25 16.21
CA LEU A 29 16.45 7.25 15.13
C LEU A 29 16.66 5.81 15.65
N SER A 30 16.79 5.66 16.97
CA SER A 30 17.01 4.33 17.59
C SER A 30 15.98 3.32 17.13
N GLY A 31 16.44 2.09 16.84
CA GLY A 31 15.64 0.97 16.35
C GLY A 31 15.43 0.93 14.83
N LEU A 32 15.59 2.05 14.14
CA LEU A 32 15.35 2.12 12.68
C LEU A 32 16.49 1.43 11.89
N PRO A 33 16.15 0.67 10.82
CA PRO A 33 17.14 0.13 9.89
C PRO A 33 17.92 1.22 9.16
N GLU A 34 19.20 0.95 8.86
CA GLU A 34 20.11 1.92 8.24
C GLU A 34 19.61 2.46 6.90
N ASP A 35 19.05 1.61 6.04
CA ASP A 35 18.49 2.02 4.75
C ASP A 35 17.31 2.98 4.90
N VAL A 36 16.51 2.81 5.95
CA VAL A 36 15.38 3.71 6.29
C VAL A 36 15.92 5.07 6.74
N ILE A 37 16.99 5.07 7.55
CA ILE A 37 17.66 6.29 8.02
C ILE A 37 18.29 7.05 6.83
N VAL A 38 19.00 6.35 5.96
CA VAL A 38 19.61 6.94 4.75
C VAL A 38 18.55 7.57 3.85
N LYS A 39 17.41 6.88 3.63
CA LYS A 39 16.31 7.43 2.82
C LYS A 39 15.68 8.66 3.47
N ALA A 40 15.52 8.67 4.80
CA ALA A 40 15.00 9.83 5.53
C ALA A 40 15.96 11.04 5.44
N ALA A 41 17.28 10.82 5.47
CA ALA A 41 18.27 11.86 5.25
C ALA A 41 18.21 12.43 3.83
N GLN A 42 18.07 11.58 2.80
CA GLN A 42 17.88 12.03 1.42
C GLN A 42 16.60 12.87 1.27
N THR A 43 15.50 12.43 1.86
CA THR A 43 14.23 13.17 1.85
C THR A 43 14.41 14.53 2.55
N ALA A 44 15.19 14.61 3.62
CA ALA A 44 15.50 15.88 4.28
C ALA A 44 16.28 16.82 3.35
N GLN A 45 17.30 16.34 2.65
CA GLN A 45 18.06 17.13 1.67
C GLN A 45 17.17 17.65 0.53
N GLU A 46 16.31 16.80 -0.03
CA GLU A 46 15.33 17.18 -1.06
C GLU A 46 14.37 18.30 -0.60
N ASN A 47 14.15 18.42 0.72
CA ASN A 47 13.34 19.46 1.34
C ASN A 47 14.15 20.65 1.92
N GLY A 48 15.46 20.73 1.66
CA GLY A 48 16.33 21.80 2.17
C GLY A 48 16.59 21.75 3.68
N LEU A 49 16.47 20.56 4.28
CA LEU A 49 16.67 20.30 5.72
C LEU A 49 17.95 19.48 5.95
N ASP A 50 19.08 19.94 5.43
CA ASP A 50 20.36 19.25 5.55
C ASP A 50 20.74 18.96 7.01
N GLY A 51 21.27 17.77 7.26
CA GLY A 51 21.67 17.31 8.59
C GLY A 51 20.53 16.81 9.47
N LYS A 52 19.30 16.74 8.94
CA LYS A 52 18.12 16.19 9.60
C LYS A 52 17.63 14.94 8.90
N TRP A 53 16.55 14.35 9.44
CA TRP A 53 15.84 13.20 8.85
C TRP A 53 14.35 13.52 8.73
N VAL A 54 13.78 13.24 7.56
CA VAL A 54 12.36 13.48 7.29
C VAL A 54 11.65 12.18 6.97
N PHE A 55 10.65 11.84 7.77
CA PHE A 55 9.74 10.73 7.55
C PHE A 55 8.39 11.25 7.07
N THR A 56 7.83 10.60 6.07
CA THR A 56 6.58 10.98 5.42
C THR A 56 5.48 9.94 5.66
N LEU A 57 4.25 10.21 5.21
CA LEU A 57 3.14 9.25 5.29
C LEU A 57 3.08 8.27 4.10
N HIS A 58 4.05 8.29 3.19
CA HIS A 58 4.17 7.24 2.18
C HIS A 58 4.52 5.89 2.82
N ASN A 59 3.92 4.81 2.34
CA ASN A 59 4.08 3.49 2.94
C ASN A 59 5.53 3.05 3.16
N PRO A 60 6.48 3.27 2.21
CA PRO A 60 7.88 2.92 2.43
C PRO A 60 8.58 3.69 3.57
N SER A 61 8.00 4.81 4.03
CA SER A 61 8.50 5.61 5.15
C SER A 61 7.75 5.33 6.44
N VAL A 62 6.42 5.45 6.45
CA VAL A 62 5.61 5.31 7.67
C VAL A 62 5.59 3.89 8.23
N MET A 63 5.55 2.86 7.37
CA MET A 63 5.44 1.48 7.84
C MET A 63 6.70 1.00 8.56
N PRO A 64 7.93 1.15 8.01
CA PRO A 64 9.15 0.82 8.75
C PRO A 64 9.31 1.67 10.02
N PHE A 65 8.90 2.93 9.99
CA PHE A 65 8.95 3.78 11.18
C PHE A 65 8.09 3.22 12.32
N LEU A 66 6.84 2.85 12.03
CA LEU A 66 5.94 2.25 13.02
C LEU A 66 6.38 0.86 13.47
N GLN A 67 7.16 0.15 12.66
CA GLN A 67 7.63 -1.21 12.95
C GLN A 67 8.89 -1.22 13.81
N TYR A 68 9.80 -0.24 13.62
CA TYR A 68 11.14 -0.32 14.18
C TYR A 68 11.55 0.84 15.08
N ALA A 69 10.94 2.04 14.97
CA ALA A 69 11.37 3.17 15.79
C ALA A 69 11.11 2.93 17.28
N ASP A 70 12.15 3.07 18.12
CA ASP A 70 12.04 2.87 19.58
C ASP A 70 11.21 3.97 20.27
N LYS A 71 11.23 5.20 19.73
CA LYS A 71 10.55 6.36 20.32
C LYS A 71 9.02 6.26 20.13
N ARG A 72 8.34 5.91 21.23
CA ARG A 72 6.88 5.71 21.25
C ARG A 72 6.09 6.96 20.87
N ASP A 73 6.49 8.11 21.37
CA ASP A 73 5.85 9.41 21.10
C ASP A 73 5.93 9.79 19.61
N LEU A 74 7.04 9.47 18.95
CA LEU A 74 7.20 9.69 17.51
C LEU A 74 6.37 8.69 16.70
N ARG A 75 6.26 7.42 17.14
CA ARG A 75 5.31 6.47 16.53
C ARG A 75 3.88 6.96 16.66
N GLU A 76 3.46 7.42 17.84
CA GLU A 76 2.14 8.02 18.06
C GLU A 76 1.87 9.18 17.11
N LYS A 77 2.83 10.11 17.00
CA LYS A 77 2.71 11.30 16.14
C LYS A 77 2.48 10.94 14.68
N ILE A 78 3.33 10.07 14.12
CA ILE A 78 3.22 9.68 12.71
C ILE A 78 1.99 8.79 12.46
N PHE A 79 1.62 7.92 13.41
CA PHE A 79 0.42 7.08 13.33
C PHE A 79 -0.85 7.93 13.28
N LYS A 80 -0.98 8.90 14.19
CA LYS A 80 -2.12 9.82 14.22
C LYS A 80 -2.21 10.63 12.93
N ALA A 81 -1.09 11.12 12.42
CA ALA A 81 -1.06 11.82 11.14
C ALA A 81 -1.51 10.90 9.98
N TYR A 82 -1.03 9.65 9.96
CA TYR A 82 -1.39 8.69 8.91
C TYR A 82 -2.87 8.31 8.94
N THR A 83 -3.44 8.07 10.12
CA THR A 83 -4.84 7.64 10.26
C THR A 83 -5.85 8.77 10.13
N ASN A 84 -5.44 10.03 10.37
CA ASN A 84 -6.33 11.20 10.26
C ASN A 84 -6.26 11.91 8.90
N ARG A 85 -5.62 11.35 7.89
CA ARG A 85 -5.62 11.94 6.55
C ARG A 85 -7.04 12.14 6.04
N GLY A 86 -7.36 13.36 5.62
CA GLY A 86 -8.71 13.75 5.21
C GLY A 86 -9.70 13.95 6.38
N ASN A 87 -9.20 14.09 7.61
CA ASN A 87 -10.02 14.29 8.81
C ASN A 87 -9.47 15.41 9.74
N ASN A 88 -8.79 16.40 9.17
CA ASN A 88 -8.08 17.43 9.92
C ASN A 88 -8.81 18.79 9.97
N ASN A 89 -10.06 18.88 9.54
CA ASN A 89 -10.86 20.12 9.47
C ASN A 89 -10.16 21.25 8.67
N ASN A 90 -9.42 20.88 7.64
CA ASN A 90 -8.74 21.78 6.70
C ASN A 90 -9.35 21.68 5.29
N GLU A 91 -8.73 22.29 4.29
CA GLU A 91 -9.19 22.25 2.89
C GLU A 91 -9.18 20.85 2.27
N ASN A 92 -8.48 19.88 2.87
CA ASN A 92 -8.42 18.48 2.43
C ASN A 92 -9.36 17.56 3.23
N ASP A 93 -10.27 18.13 4.03
CA ASP A 93 -11.19 17.34 4.84
C ASP A 93 -12.22 16.59 3.99
N ASN A 94 -12.35 15.30 4.22
CA ASN A 94 -13.21 14.41 3.46
C ASN A 94 -14.59 14.13 4.10
N LYS A 95 -14.89 14.67 5.28
CA LYS A 95 -16.15 14.37 5.97
C LYS A 95 -17.37 14.72 5.16
N GLU A 96 -17.37 15.93 4.54
CA GLU A 96 -18.48 16.34 3.70
C GLU A 96 -18.51 15.59 2.36
N VAL A 97 -17.34 15.28 1.78
CA VAL A 97 -17.21 14.44 0.58
C VAL A 97 -17.82 13.05 0.80
N VAL A 98 -17.58 12.45 1.97
CA VAL A 98 -18.17 11.13 2.35
C VAL A 98 -19.67 11.21 2.46
N LYS A 99 -20.23 12.26 3.12
CA LYS A 99 -21.69 12.44 3.21
C LYS A 99 -22.34 12.54 1.83
N GLN A 100 -21.78 13.37 0.95
CA GLN A 100 -22.30 13.54 -0.42
C GLN A 100 -22.16 12.24 -1.22
N LEU A 101 -21.04 11.51 -1.06
CA LEU A 101 -20.82 10.25 -1.76
C LEU A 101 -21.84 9.18 -1.33
N VAL A 102 -22.11 9.07 -0.03
CA VAL A 102 -23.12 8.13 0.50
C VAL A 102 -24.52 8.50 0.00
N ALA A 103 -24.89 9.79 0.07
CA ALA A 103 -26.17 10.27 -0.44
C ALA A 103 -26.35 9.99 -1.95
N ALA A 104 -25.34 10.29 -2.76
CA ALA A 104 -25.38 10.04 -4.20
C ALA A 104 -25.44 8.55 -4.56
N ARG A 105 -24.82 7.68 -3.77
CA ARG A 105 -24.91 6.22 -3.93
C ARG A 105 -26.33 5.72 -3.61
N LEU A 106 -26.94 6.22 -2.53
CA LEU A 106 -28.31 5.89 -2.16
C LEU A 106 -29.30 6.35 -3.24
N GLU A 107 -29.16 7.58 -3.73
CA GLU A 107 -29.97 8.11 -4.83
C GLU A 107 -29.86 7.23 -6.09
N LYS A 108 -28.62 6.88 -6.48
CA LYS A 108 -28.40 5.97 -7.61
C LYS A 108 -29.13 4.63 -7.42
N ALA A 109 -29.01 4.00 -6.26
CA ALA A 109 -29.68 2.72 -5.97
C ALA A 109 -31.20 2.83 -6.12
N ARG A 110 -31.80 3.87 -5.55
CA ARG A 110 -33.23 4.12 -5.64
C ARG A 110 -33.72 4.39 -7.05
N LEU A 111 -32.96 5.13 -7.85
CA LEU A 111 -33.24 5.34 -9.27
C LEU A 111 -33.22 4.03 -10.06
N MET A 112 -32.38 3.08 -9.64
CA MET A 112 -32.28 1.75 -10.24
C MET A 112 -33.31 0.74 -9.68
N GLY A 113 -34.15 1.15 -8.72
CA GLY A 113 -35.21 0.31 -8.14
C GLY A 113 -34.79 -0.54 -6.94
N TYR A 114 -33.65 -0.23 -6.31
CA TYR A 114 -33.12 -0.93 -5.14
C TYR A 114 -33.33 -0.10 -3.85
N GLU A 115 -33.48 -0.81 -2.73
CA GLU A 115 -33.67 -0.17 -1.41
C GLU A 115 -32.42 0.62 -1.01
N ASP A 116 -31.23 0.06 -1.20
CA ASP A 116 -29.96 0.66 -0.89
C ASP A 116 -28.84 0.29 -1.89
N TYR A 117 -27.65 0.86 -1.68
CA TYR A 117 -26.53 0.69 -2.59
C TYR A 117 -25.89 -0.71 -2.49
N ALA A 118 -25.99 -1.38 -1.32
CA ALA A 118 -25.47 -2.74 -1.17
C ALA A 118 -26.32 -3.72 -1.99
N ALA A 119 -27.66 -3.65 -1.89
CA ALA A 119 -28.56 -4.46 -2.70
C ALA A 119 -28.29 -4.27 -4.20
N PHE A 120 -28.14 -3.01 -4.66
CA PHE A 120 -27.82 -2.71 -6.06
C PHE A 120 -26.49 -3.35 -6.52
N VAL A 121 -25.45 -3.27 -5.71
CA VAL A 121 -24.12 -3.80 -6.10
C VAL A 121 -24.08 -5.32 -6.00
N LEU A 122 -24.68 -5.90 -4.97
CA LEU A 122 -24.59 -7.34 -4.70
C LEU A 122 -25.34 -8.21 -5.69
N GLU A 123 -26.37 -7.69 -6.38
CA GLU A 123 -27.12 -8.47 -7.36
C GLU A 123 -26.23 -9.12 -8.43
N GLU A 124 -25.22 -8.40 -8.92
CA GLU A 124 -24.29 -8.91 -9.93
C GLU A 124 -23.05 -9.57 -9.34
N ASN A 125 -22.85 -9.49 -8.01
CA ASN A 125 -21.72 -10.10 -7.33
C ASN A 125 -22.03 -11.55 -6.88
N MET A 126 -20.99 -12.32 -6.57
CA MET A 126 -21.12 -13.72 -6.16
C MET A 126 -21.97 -13.89 -4.90
N ALA A 127 -21.96 -12.93 -3.98
CA ALA A 127 -22.73 -12.97 -2.74
C ALA A 127 -24.26 -12.82 -2.97
N LYS A 128 -24.68 -12.13 -4.03
CA LYS A 128 -26.07 -11.89 -4.44
C LYS A 128 -26.91 -10.99 -3.53
N ASN A 129 -26.72 -11.04 -2.21
CA ASN A 129 -27.47 -10.26 -1.22
C ASN A 129 -26.66 -10.11 0.07
N GLU A 130 -27.12 -9.19 0.93
CA GLU A 130 -26.46 -8.86 2.21
C GLU A 130 -26.45 -10.05 3.17
N LYS A 131 -27.52 -10.85 3.18
CA LYS A 131 -27.58 -12.03 4.05
C LYS A 131 -26.41 -12.98 3.79
N ASN A 132 -26.11 -13.25 2.54
CA ASN A 132 -25.00 -14.15 2.19
C ASN A 132 -23.62 -13.55 2.59
N VAL A 133 -23.49 -12.22 2.55
CA VAL A 133 -22.29 -11.52 3.04
C VAL A 133 -22.15 -11.73 4.54
N TYR A 134 -23.19 -11.46 5.32
CA TYR A 134 -23.16 -11.64 6.77
C TYR A 134 -23.01 -13.10 7.18
N ASP A 135 -23.67 -14.03 6.49
CA ASP A 135 -23.51 -15.48 6.73
C ASP A 135 -22.03 -15.93 6.61
N LEU A 136 -21.28 -15.33 5.67
CA LEU A 136 -19.84 -15.60 5.55
C LEU A 136 -19.03 -14.91 6.66
N LEU A 137 -19.28 -13.62 6.89
CA LEU A 137 -18.55 -12.84 7.89
C LEU A 137 -18.75 -13.41 9.29
N ASP A 138 -19.98 -13.79 9.66
CA ASP A 138 -20.31 -14.36 10.98
C ASP A 138 -19.64 -15.73 11.22
N LYS A 139 -19.34 -16.49 10.17
CA LYS A 139 -18.55 -17.72 10.28
C LYS A 139 -17.08 -17.46 10.58
N ILE A 140 -16.52 -16.38 10.03
CA ILE A 140 -15.08 -16.06 10.14
C ILE A 140 -14.79 -15.24 11.39
N TRP A 141 -15.66 -14.29 11.72
CA TRP A 141 -15.44 -13.28 12.73
C TRP A 141 -15.08 -13.81 14.12
N PRO A 142 -15.80 -14.82 14.70
CA PRO A 142 -15.48 -15.30 16.02
C PRO A 142 -14.04 -15.83 16.15
N SER A 143 -13.59 -16.60 15.16
CA SER A 143 -12.23 -17.15 15.12
C SER A 143 -11.17 -16.08 14.91
N ALA A 144 -11.43 -15.13 14.02
CA ALA A 144 -10.53 -14.00 13.76
C ALA A 144 -10.40 -13.09 14.99
N LEU A 145 -11.52 -12.78 15.66
CA LEU A 145 -11.52 -11.98 16.88
C LEU A 145 -10.80 -12.67 18.04
N ALA A 146 -11.01 -14.00 18.22
CA ALA A 146 -10.30 -14.77 19.22
C ALA A 146 -8.80 -14.70 18.99
N LYS A 147 -8.36 -14.87 17.73
CA LYS A 147 -6.94 -14.80 17.36
C LYS A 147 -6.35 -13.40 17.58
N ALA A 148 -7.06 -12.35 17.20
CA ALA A 148 -6.62 -10.96 17.43
C ALA A 148 -6.44 -10.65 18.93
N LYS A 149 -7.30 -11.21 19.81
CA LYS A 149 -7.15 -11.07 21.27
C LYS A 149 -5.92 -11.81 21.80
N GLU A 150 -5.60 -12.99 21.28
CA GLU A 150 -4.35 -13.71 21.64
C GLU A 150 -3.12 -12.87 21.21
N GLU A 151 -3.11 -12.34 20.00
CA GLU A 151 -2.01 -11.50 19.49
C GLU A 151 -1.86 -10.20 20.31
N LEU A 152 -2.97 -9.59 20.71
CA LEU A 152 -2.93 -8.42 21.61
C LEU A 152 -2.35 -8.80 22.99
N ALA A 153 -2.65 -10.00 23.51
CA ALA A 153 -2.05 -10.47 24.76
C ALA A 153 -0.54 -10.69 24.64
N ASP A 154 -0.07 -11.25 23.50
CA ASP A 154 1.36 -11.41 23.19
C ASP A 154 2.06 -10.03 23.15
N ILE A 155 1.46 -9.05 22.47
CA ILE A 155 1.96 -7.66 22.39
C ILE A 155 2.06 -7.04 23.79
N ASN A 156 1.00 -7.12 24.60
CA ASN A 156 1.02 -6.58 25.96
C ASN A 156 2.03 -7.31 26.88
N ALA A 157 2.33 -8.56 26.62
CA ALA A 157 3.38 -9.29 27.32
C ALA A 157 4.77 -8.74 26.98
N GLU A 158 5.04 -8.42 25.73
CA GLU A 158 6.31 -7.79 25.32
C GLU A 158 6.47 -6.37 25.92
N ILE A 159 5.39 -5.55 25.95
CA ILE A 159 5.39 -4.25 26.63
C ILE A 159 5.81 -4.40 28.10
N LYS A 160 5.24 -5.36 28.83
CA LYS A 160 5.56 -5.62 30.24
C LYS A 160 6.99 -6.09 30.45
N LYS A 161 7.53 -6.93 29.56
CA LYS A 161 8.94 -7.37 29.62
C LYS A 161 9.91 -6.19 29.53
N GLU A 162 9.58 -5.16 28.74
CA GLU A 162 10.39 -3.96 28.61
C GLU A 162 10.14 -2.92 29.73
N GLY A 163 9.34 -3.27 30.73
CA GLY A 163 9.01 -2.40 31.86
C GLY A 163 7.91 -1.37 31.56
N GLY A 164 7.21 -1.51 30.42
CA GLY A 164 6.06 -0.67 30.08
C GLY A 164 4.89 -0.90 31.02
N ASN A 165 4.28 0.20 31.50
CA ASN A 165 3.11 0.17 32.37
C ASN A 165 1.89 0.78 31.65
N TYR A 166 1.64 0.30 30.43
CA TYR A 166 0.52 0.72 29.58
C TYR A 166 0.04 -0.45 28.72
N GLU A 167 -1.16 -0.34 28.21
CA GLU A 167 -1.67 -1.28 27.21
C GLU A 167 -1.35 -0.80 25.81
N ALA A 168 -1.29 -1.72 24.85
CA ALA A 168 -0.97 -1.43 23.47
C ALA A 168 -2.04 -0.54 22.82
N GLU A 169 -1.58 0.51 22.18
CA GLU A 169 -2.34 1.39 21.32
C GLU A 169 -2.04 1.11 19.84
N GLY A 170 -2.78 1.72 18.92
CA GLY A 170 -2.60 1.49 17.49
C GLY A 170 -1.17 1.71 16.97
N TRP A 171 -0.44 2.68 17.55
CA TRP A 171 0.96 2.98 17.22
C TRP A 171 1.98 2.02 17.85
N ASP A 172 1.56 1.17 18.77
CA ASP A 172 2.40 0.16 19.40
C ASP A 172 2.32 -1.19 18.69
N TRP A 173 1.20 -1.44 17.97
CA TRP A 173 0.88 -2.73 17.41
C TRP A 173 2.01 -3.28 16.53
N ARG A 174 2.46 -2.54 15.51
CA ARG A 174 3.48 -3.02 14.57
C ARG A 174 4.82 -3.24 15.24
N TYR A 175 5.20 -2.35 16.13
CA TYR A 175 6.46 -2.40 16.86
C TYR A 175 6.57 -3.64 17.77
N TYR A 176 5.58 -3.86 18.62
CA TYR A 176 5.59 -5.00 19.52
C TYR A 176 5.21 -6.31 18.84
N PHE A 177 4.41 -6.27 17.77
CA PHE A 177 4.15 -7.46 16.96
C PHE A 177 5.43 -7.98 16.31
N GLU A 178 6.32 -7.11 15.82
CA GLU A 178 7.63 -7.52 15.28
C GLU A 178 8.49 -8.19 16.33
N LYS A 179 8.52 -7.66 17.55
CA LYS A 179 9.24 -8.26 18.69
C LYS A 179 8.65 -9.63 19.09
N ALA A 180 7.34 -9.71 19.20
CA ALA A 180 6.65 -10.97 19.50
C ALA A 180 6.89 -12.03 18.40
N LYS A 181 6.85 -11.63 17.14
CA LYS A 181 7.16 -12.47 15.98
C LYS A 181 8.59 -13.00 16.05
N LYS A 182 9.58 -12.14 16.30
CA LYS A 182 10.97 -12.52 16.45
C LYS A 182 11.17 -13.48 17.63
N ALA A 183 10.55 -13.21 18.78
CA ALA A 183 10.62 -14.07 19.94
C ALA A 183 9.99 -15.46 19.72
N LYS A 184 8.86 -15.51 18.99
CA LYS A 184 8.08 -16.73 18.79
C LYS A 184 8.62 -17.61 17.65
N TYR A 185 9.10 -17.01 16.57
CA TYR A 185 9.47 -17.72 15.34
C TYR A 185 10.97 -17.63 15.01
N ASN A 186 11.75 -16.88 15.80
CA ASN A 186 13.16 -16.57 15.51
C ASN A 186 13.34 -16.03 14.08
N LEU A 187 12.39 -15.22 13.63
CA LEU A 187 12.37 -14.61 12.30
C LEU A 187 12.71 -13.13 12.41
N ASP A 188 13.78 -12.72 11.73
CA ASP A 188 14.16 -11.30 11.57
C ASP A 188 14.06 -10.92 10.10
N GLU A 189 13.17 -10.00 9.77
CA GLU A 189 12.99 -9.55 8.39
C GLU A 189 14.24 -8.88 7.82
N ASN A 190 15.07 -8.28 8.67
CA ASN A 190 16.32 -7.66 8.22
C ASN A 190 17.34 -8.69 7.69
N GLU A 191 17.32 -9.92 8.21
CA GLU A 191 18.14 -11.02 7.68
C GLU A 191 17.64 -11.51 6.30
N MET A 192 16.35 -11.34 6.02
CA MET A 192 15.73 -11.76 4.76
C MET A 192 15.88 -10.72 3.65
N ARG A 193 15.94 -9.41 4.00
CA ARG A 193 15.95 -8.30 3.03
C ARG A 193 16.98 -8.43 1.90
N PRO A 194 18.25 -8.86 2.14
CA PRO A 194 19.24 -9.02 1.07
C PRO A 194 18.87 -10.04 0.01
N TYR A 195 18.00 -11.00 0.32
CA TYR A 195 17.54 -12.01 -0.63
C TYR A 195 16.43 -11.50 -1.55
N PHE A 196 15.75 -10.41 -1.17
CA PHE A 196 14.60 -9.84 -1.89
C PHE A 196 14.92 -8.47 -2.49
N GLU A 197 16.15 -8.30 -2.96
CA GLU A 197 16.51 -7.13 -3.76
C GLU A 197 15.64 -7.08 -5.02
N LEU A 198 15.16 -5.88 -5.39
CA LEU A 198 14.14 -5.68 -6.44
C LEU A 198 14.53 -6.30 -7.78
N GLY A 199 15.81 -6.18 -8.18
CA GLY A 199 16.34 -6.78 -9.42
C GLY A 199 16.24 -8.29 -9.37
N HIS A 200 16.67 -8.93 -8.29
CA HIS A 200 16.59 -10.38 -8.10
C HIS A 200 15.14 -10.89 -8.10
N VAL A 201 14.22 -10.16 -7.44
CA VAL A 201 12.80 -10.54 -7.45
C VAL A 201 12.22 -10.45 -8.86
N ARG A 202 12.54 -9.40 -9.60
CA ARG A 202 12.12 -9.24 -11.01
C ARG A 202 12.64 -10.39 -11.89
N GLU A 203 13.92 -10.70 -11.79
CA GLU A 203 14.51 -11.83 -12.53
C GLU A 203 13.86 -13.16 -12.14
N GLY A 204 13.54 -13.34 -10.85
CA GLY A 204 12.78 -14.49 -10.36
C GLY A 204 11.39 -14.60 -10.99
N ILE A 205 10.66 -13.49 -11.09
CA ILE A 205 9.34 -13.43 -11.77
C ILE A 205 9.50 -13.84 -13.24
N PHE A 206 10.48 -13.29 -13.95
CA PHE A 206 10.74 -13.62 -15.35
C PHE A 206 11.12 -15.08 -15.54
N TYR A 207 11.97 -15.61 -14.65
CA TYR A 207 12.33 -17.03 -14.65
C TYR A 207 11.10 -17.93 -14.48
N VAL A 208 10.23 -17.65 -13.51
CA VAL A 208 9.02 -18.45 -13.28
C VAL A 208 8.07 -18.36 -14.47
N ALA A 209 7.83 -17.16 -15.01
CA ALA A 209 6.99 -16.98 -16.19
C ALA A 209 7.55 -17.74 -17.42
N ASN A 210 8.87 -17.74 -17.60
CA ASN A 210 9.52 -18.51 -18.65
C ASN A 210 9.33 -20.02 -18.45
N LYS A 211 9.54 -20.54 -17.24
CA LYS A 211 9.39 -21.96 -16.93
C LYS A 211 7.95 -22.47 -17.10
N LEU A 212 6.96 -21.66 -16.71
CA LEU A 212 5.56 -22.06 -16.77
C LEU A 212 4.95 -21.89 -18.19
N TYR A 213 5.33 -20.80 -18.88
CA TYR A 213 4.64 -20.39 -20.10
C TYR A 213 5.57 -20.20 -21.31
N GLY A 214 6.87 -20.26 -21.13
CA GLY A 214 7.85 -20.00 -22.19
C GLY A 214 8.03 -18.52 -22.54
N ILE A 215 7.40 -17.60 -21.77
CA ILE A 215 7.45 -16.16 -22.02
C ILE A 215 8.85 -15.62 -21.74
N THR A 216 9.34 -14.77 -22.62
CA THR A 216 10.62 -14.04 -22.47
C THR A 216 10.35 -12.54 -22.35
N PHE A 217 11.26 -11.85 -21.65
CA PHE A 217 11.18 -10.42 -21.38
C PHE A 217 12.46 -9.74 -21.83
N THR A 218 12.36 -8.72 -22.68
CA THR A 218 13.50 -7.94 -23.15
C THR A 218 13.25 -6.46 -22.83
N GLU A 219 14.15 -5.83 -22.12
CA GLU A 219 14.00 -4.40 -21.77
C GLU A 219 13.99 -3.53 -23.03
N ILE A 220 13.04 -2.59 -23.06
CA ILE A 220 12.92 -1.56 -24.11
C ILE A 220 13.25 -0.21 -23.48
N LYS A 221 14.25 0.49 -24.03
CA LYS A 221 14.71 1.79 -23.50
C LYS A 221 14.10 2.97 -24.23
N ASP A 222 13.82 2.83 -25.50
CA ASP A 222 13.46 3.91 -26.42
C ASP A 222 11.94 4.08 -26.62
N ILE A 223 11.16 3.93 -25.53
CA ILE A 223 9.72 4.18 -25.55
C ILE A 223 9.33 5.16 -24.45
N PRO A 224 8.21 5.92 -24.61
CA PRO A 224 7.70 6.80 -23.57
C PRO A 224 7.42 6.02 -22.28
N LYS A 225 7.81 6.57 -21.14
CA LYS A 225 7.61 5.99 -19.81
C LYS A 225 6.80 6.94 -18.94
N PRO A 226 5.98 6.43 -17.99
CA PRO A 226 5.25 7.28 -17.06
C PRO A 226 6.15 8.03 -16.09
N ASP A 227 7.35 7.49 -15.84
CA ASP A 227 8.39 8.06 -14.99
C ASP A 227 9.77 7.57 -15.46
N PRO A 228 10.86 8.35 -15.32
CA PRO A 228 12.21 7.91 -15.68
C PRO A 228 12.64 6.60 -15.04
N ASP A 229 12.22 6.35 -13.79
CA ASP A 229 12.54 5.14 -13.04
C ASP A 229 11.68 3.92 -13.43
N ALA A 230 10.62 4.12 -14.21
CA ALA A 230 9.82 3.00 -14.71
C ALA A 230 10.60 2.21 -15.76
N LEU A 231 10.46 0.88 -15.70
CA LEU A 231 11.04 -0.03 -16.68
C LEU A 231 9.97 -0.49 -17.67
N ALA A 232 10.37 -0.79 -18.88
CA ALA A 232 9.50 -1.33 -19.91
C ALA A 232 10.12 -2.57 -20.56
N PHE A 233 9.30 -3.59 -20.80
CA PHE A 233 9.75 -4.87 -21.34
C PHE A 233 8.85 -5.29 -22.52
N GLU A 234 9.48 -5.75 -23.61
CA GLU A 234 8.81 -6.52 -24.63
C GLU A 234 8.64 -7.96 -24.13
N CYS A 235 7.38 -8.42 -24.16
CA CYS A 235 7.03 -9.80 -23.81
C CYS A 235 6.85 -10.60 -25.09
N LYS A 236 7.56 -11.72 -25.22
CA LYS A 236 7.47 -12.65 -26.36
C LYS A 236 7.11 -14.06 -25.92
N ASP A 237 6.34 -14.75 -26.73
CA ASP A 237 6.09 -16.18 -26.59
C ASP A 237 7.34 -17.00 -26.91
N LYS A 238 7.31 -18.30 -26.63
CA LYS A 238 8.39 -19.26 -26.90
C LYS A 238 8.83 -19.34 -28.37
N ASP A 239 7.93 -19.01 -29.30
CA ASP A 239 8.20 -18.97 -30.74
C ASP A 239 8.70 -17.59 -31.22
N GLY A 240 8.89 -16.64 -30.32
CA GLY A 240 9.32 -15.28 -30.60
C GLY A 240 8.18 -14.30 -30.94
N THR A 241 6.94 -14.77 -30.99
CA THR A 241 5.76 -13.92 -31.27
C THR A 241 5.63 -12.85 -30.21
N HIS A 242 5.44 -11.59 -30.62
CA HIS A 242 5.20 -10.47 -29.73
C HIS A 242 3.86 -10.62 -28.99
N LEU A 243 3.90 -10.75 -27.68
CA LEU A 243 2.71 -10.84 -26.81
C LEU A 243 2.20 -9.49 -26.36
N GLY A 244 3.08 -8.57 -25.99
CA GLY A 244 2.71 -7.26 -25.48
C GLY A 244 3.89 -6.51 -24.90
N VAL A 245 3.58 -5.34 -24.30
CA VAL A 245 4.56 -4.54 -23.56
C VAL A 245 4.13 -4.48 -22.10
N LEU A 246 5.09 -4.74 -21.20
CA LEU A 246 4.91 -4.64 -19.75
C LEU A 246 5.70 -3.46 -19.20
N TYR A 247 5.01 -2.53 -18.54
CA TYR A 247 5.63 -1.51 -17.73
C TYR A 247 5.69 -1.95 -16.27
N MET A 248 6.82 -1.66 -15.60
CA MET A 248 7.03 -1.86 -14.16
C MET A 248 7.37 -0.52 -13.52
N ASP A 249 6.48 -0.01 -12.68
CA ASP A 249 6.58 1.29 -12.02
C ASP A 249 6.47 1.09 -10.51
N PHE A 250 7.61 0.96 -9.81
CA PHE A 250 7.67 0.49 -8.43
C PHE A 250 8.03 1.57 -7.41
N PHE A 251 8.49 2.74 -7.85
CA PHE A 251 8.96 3.76 -6.91
C PHE A 251 7.89 4.78 -6.57
N THR A 252 7.90 5.21 -5.31
CA THR A 252 7.00 6.23 -4.77
C THR A 252 7.36 7.62 -5.30
N ARG A 253 6.35 8.44 -5.61
CA ARG A 253 6.50 9.84 -5.99
C ARG A 253 5.23 10.65 -5.64
N PRO A 254 5.28 11.99 -5.56
CA PRO A 254 4.14 12.81 -5.09
C PRO A 254 2.85 12.66 -5.89
N GLY A 255 2.93 12.37 -7.18
CA GLY A 255 1.74 12.17 -8.04
C GLY A 255 1.15 10.76 -7.98
N LYS A 256 1.72 9.84 -7.20
CA LYS A 256 1.37 8.44 -7.19
C LYS A 256 0.64 8.06 -5.91
N GLY A 257 -0.58 7.56 -6.04
CA GLY A 257 -1.32 7.00 -4.91
C GLY A 257 -0.65 5.75 -4.35
N GLY A 258 -0.76 5.53 -3.04
CA GLY A 258 -0.23 4.33 -2.40
C GLY A 258 -1.02 3.07 -2.76
N GLY A 259 -0.34 1.93 -2.72
CA GLY A 259 -0.90 0.62 -3.02
C GLY A 259 -0.20 -0.06 -4.19
N ALA A 260 -0.66 -1.28 -4.51
CA ALA A 260 -0.17 -2.05 -5.64
C ALA A 260 -1.33 -2.42 -6.56
N TRP A 261 -1.16 -2.23 -7.85
CA TRP A 261 -2.18 -2.61 -8.84
C TRP A 261 -1.55 -2.97 -10.18
N CYS A 262 -2.32 -3.69 -10.99
CA CYS A 262 -2.03 -3.84 -12.41
C CYS A 262 -3.16 -3.21 -13.23
N GLY A 263 -2.81 -2.72 -14.40
CA GLY A 263 -3.74 -2.07 -15.32
C GLY A 263 -3.26 -2.17 -16.75
N GLY A 264 -3.92 -1.47 -17.66
CA GLY A 264 -3.55 -1.47 -19.06
C GLY A 264 -3.70 -0.10 -19.69
N TYR A 265 -2.68 0.32 -20.42
CA TYR A 265 -2.77 1.48 -21.32
C TYR A 265 -3.51 1.12 -22.61
N ARG A 266 -3.46 -0.14 -23.00
CA ARG A 266 -4.16 -0.68 -24.17
C ARG A 266 -4.53 -2.14 -23.92
N SER A 267 -5.80 -2.46 -24.07
CA SER A 267 -6.28 -3.86 -24.03
C SER A 267 -5.93 -4.59 -25.33
N GLN A 268 -5.79 -5.91 -25.25
CA GLN A 268 -5.72 -6.73 -26.45
C GLN A 268 -7.02 -6.62 -27.24
N THR A 269 -6.89 -6.37 -28.53
CA THR A 269 -8.03 -6.30 -29.46
C THR A 269 -7.67 -6.97 -30.79
N TYR A 270 -8.65 -7.10 -31.67
CA TYR A 270 -8.45 -7.47 -33.07
C TYR A 270 -8.94 -6.33 -33.95
N LYS A 271 -8.11 -5.86 -34.87
CA LYS A 271 -8.45 -4.85 -35.86
C LYS A 271 -8.16 -5.43 -37.24
N ASP A 272 -9.15 -5.44 -38.11
CA ASP A 272 -9.07 -5.98 -39.48
C ASP A 272 -8.47 -7.43 -39.49
N GLY A 273 -8.93 -8.28 -38.56
CA GLY A 273 -8.47 -9.65 -38.42
C GLY A 273 -7.05 -9.81 -37.82
N LYS A 274 -6.34 -8.72 -37.53
CA LYS A 274 -5.00 -8.75 -36.92
C LYS A 274 -5.06 -8.46 -35.43
N ARG A 275 -4.30 -9.23 -34.66
CA ARG A 275 -4.14 -9.01 -33.22
C ARG A 275 -3.41 -7.70 -32.95
N VAL A 276 -3.99 -6.85 -32.10
CA VAL A 276 -3.33 -5.68 -31.52
C VAL A 276 -2.89 -6.06 -30.11
N ALA A 277 -1.58 -6.11 -29.91
CA ALA A 277 -1.01 -6.55 -28.63
C ALA A 277 -1.34 -5.56 -27.49
N PRO A 278 -1.53 -6.04 -26.25
CA PRO A 278 -1.80 -5.21 -25.09
C PRO A 278 -0.56 -4.42 -24.65
N VAL A 279 -0.81 -3.32 -23.95
CA VAL A 279 0.21 -2.59 -23.17
C VAL A 279 -0.29 -2.54 -21.74
N VAL A 280 0.39 -3.24 -20.84
CA VAL A 280 -0.01 -3.42 -19.44
C VAL A 280 1.02 -2.76 -18.52
N THR A 281 0.60 -2.45 -17.30
CA THR A 281 1.46 -1.87 -16.28
C THR A 281 1.24 -2.56 -14.95
N THR A 282 2.31 -2.75 -14.20
CA THR A 282 2.28 -3.06 -12.78
C THR A 282 2.82 -1.87 -12.01
N VAL A 283 2.10 -1.44 -11.00
CA VAL A 283 2.40 -0.26 -10.18
C VAL A 283 2.45 -0.70 -8.73
N PHE A 284 3.42 -0.18 -8.01
CA PHE A 284 3.60 -0.48 -6.60
C PHE A 284 3.76 0.79 -5.76
#